data_f992eeceabe6416146279bc7d79c1f5c
#
_entry.id   f992eeceabe6416146279bc7d79c1f5c
#
_cell.length_a   1.000
_cell.length_b   1.000
_cell.length_c   1.000
_cell.angle_alpha   90.00
_cell.angle_beta   90.00
_cell.angle_gamma   90.00
#
_symmetry.space_group_name_H-M   'P 1'
#
loop_
_entity.id
_entity.type
_entity.pdbx_description
1 polymer ?
#
loop_
_entity_poly.entity_id
_entity_poly.type
_entity_poly.pdbx_seq_one_letter_code
_entity_poly.pdbx_strand_id
1 'polypeptide(L)'
;MKYSANSVWENKDEYDVVIVGAGHAGCEAALACARMGFQTLMFTVSVDSIALMPCNPNIGGSSKGHLVKEVDALGGEMGKVIDRTFIQSKMLNSSKGPAVHSLRAQADKANYSKTMRKVLEDQENLEIKQMEVTEILTEDGADGKKIITGVRTYSGATYRCRAVVLCTGTYLKARCIYGDVSMPVSYTHLR
;
A
#
# COMPACT_ATOMS: atom_id res chain seq x y z
N MET A 1 31.63 -24.11 -9.26
CA MET A 1 30.80 -23.65 -8.14
C MET A 1 29.51 -24.45 -8.15
N LYS A 2 29.29 -25.29 -7.15
CA LYS A 2 28.03 -26.05 -7.02
C LYS A 2 27.05 -25.13 -6.28
N TYR A 3 26.05 -24.62 -7.00
CA TYR A 3 24.90 -24.02 -6.35
C TYR A 3 24.13 -25.12 -5.62
N SER A 4 24.12 -25.11 -4.29
CA SER A 4 23.24 -25.98 -3.53
C SER A 4 21.83 -25.38 -3.65
N ALA A 5 20.87 -26.16 -4.10
CA ALA A 5 19.48 -25.74 -4.26
C ALA A 5 18.83 -25.27 -2.96
N ASN A 6 19.43 -25.57 -1.81
CA ASN A 6 18.92 -25.19 -0.50
C ASN A 6 19.34 -23.78 -0.05
N SER A 7 20.35 -23.15 -0.67
CA SER A 7 20.81 -21.82 -0.27
C SER A 7 20.04 -20.65 -0.87
N VAL A 8 19.14 -20.92 -1.80
CA VAL A 8 18.35 -19.88 -2.51
C VAL A 8 17.08 -19.50 -1.73
N TRP A 9 16.69 -20.29 -0.73
CA TRP A 9 15.42 -20.13 -0.02
C TRP A 9 15.56 -20.03 1.51
N GLU A 10 16.81 -19.95 2.01
CA GLU A 10 16.99 -19.50 3.39
C GLU A 10 16.52 -18.04 3.45
N ASN A 11 15.24 -17.91 3.83
CA ASN A 11 14.62 -16.64 4.12
C ASN A 11 15.53 -15.85 5.05
N LYS A 12 15.98 -14.71 4.59
CA LYS A 12 16.27 -13.64 5.51
C LYS A 12 14.99 -13.42 6.30
N ASP A 13 14.91 -14.09 7.43
CA ASP A 13 14.59 -13.48 8.67
C ASP A 13 13.18 -12.86 8.81
N GLU A 14 12.78 -12.87 10.01
CA GLU A 14 11.57 -12.35 10.58
C GLU A 14 11.42 -10.85 10.29
N TYR A 15 10.39 -10.49 9.57
CA TYR A 15 9.99 -9.10 9.41
C TYR A 15 9.18 -8.65 10.62
N ASP A 16 9.34 -7.40 11.03
CA ASP A 16 8.47 -6.84 12.06
C ASP A 16 7.04 -6.67 11.52
N VAL A 17 6.92 -6.11 10.31
CA VAL A 17 5.62 -5.79 9.72
C VAL A 17 5.57 -6.21 8.25
N VAL A 18 4.48 -6.85 7.88
CA VAL A 18 4.12 -7.12 6.47
C VAL A 18 2.96 -6.23 6.05
N ILE A 19 3.12 -5.54 4.92
CA ILE A 19 2.07 -4.71 4.30
C ILE A 19 1.53 -5.45 3.07
N VAL A 20 0.24 -5.68 3.03
CA VAL A 20 -0.43 -6.37 1.91
C VAL A 20 -1.18 -5.37 1.05
N GLY A 21 -0.62 -5.07 -0.11
CA GLY A 21 -1.15 -4.10 -1.07
C GLY A 21 -0.34 -2.79 -1.11
N ALA A 22 -0.02 -2.33 -2.31
CA ALA A 22 0.78 -1.14 -2.59
C ALA A 22 -0.05 0.01 -3.20
N GLY A 23 -1.32 0.13 -2.83
CA GLY A 23 -2.11 1.33 -3.05
C GLY A 23 -1.64 2.47 -2.13
N HIS A 24 -2.32 3.63 -2.18
CA HIS A 24 -1.90 4.79 -1.38
C HIS A 24 -1.77 4.47 0.12
N ALA A 25 -2.73 3.74 0.70
CA ALA A 25 -2.69 3.34 2.10
C ALA A 25 -1.50 2.43 2.41
N GLY A 26 -1.20 1.47 1.52
CA GLY A 26 -0.05 0.58 1.69
C GLY A 26 1.28 1.31 1.58
N CYS A 27 1.41 2.26 0.65
CA CYS A 27 2.60 3.09 0.53
C CYS A 27 2.88 3.89 1.81
N GLU A 28 1.84 4.56 2.36
CA GLU A 28 1.97 5.33 3.60
C GLU A 28 2.29 4.42 4.80
N ALA A 29 1.62 3.27 4.92
CA ALA A 29 1.88 2.31 5.99
C ALA A 29 3.30 1.75 5.94
N ALA A 30 3.78 1.38 4.74
CA ALA A 30 5.11 0.84 4.54
C ALA A 30 6.20 1.87 4.89
N LEU A 31 6.06 3.10 4.40
CA LEU A 31 6.99 4.19 4.70
C LEU A 31 7.00 4.54 6.19
N ALA A 32 5.83 4.59 6.83
CA ALA A 32 5.72 4.86 8.25
C ALA A 32 6.45 3.80 9.09
N CYS A 33 6.19 2.51 8.83
CA CYS A 33 6.85 1.41 9.53
C CYS A 33 8.36 1.42 9.32
N ALA A 34 8.82 1.55 8.08
CA ALA A 34 10.25 1.54 7.76
C ALA A 34 11.00 2.74 8.38
N ARG A 35 10.39 3.94 8.38
CA ARG A 35 10.94 5.15 9.00
C ARG A 35 11.00 5.09 10.52
N MET A 36 10.13 4.30 11.14
CA MET A 36 10.21 3.98 12.58
C MET A 36 11.28 2.92 12.90
N GLY A 37 12.00 2.40 11.90
CA GLY A 37 13.07 1.43 12.06
C GLY A 37 12.62 -0.02 12.05
N PHE A 38 11.35 -0.32 11.71
CA PHE A 38 10.87 -1.69 11.59
C PHE A 38 11.29 -2.32 10.27
N GLN A 39 11.75 -3.57 10.31
CA GLN A 39 12.00 -4.37 9.12
C GLN A 39 10.65 -4.66 8.44
N THR A 40 10.39 -3.98 7.35
CA THR A 40 9.08 -3.94 6.70
C THR A 40 9.13 -4.63 5.34
N LEU A 41 8.18 -5.50 5.08
CA LEU A 41 7.99 -6.15 3.79
C LEU A 41 6.65 -5.74 3.18
N MET A 42 6.66 -5.20 1.97
CA MET A 42 5.45 -4.84 1.24
C MET A 42 5.21 -5.77 0.07
N PHE A 43 4.00 -6.32 -0.02
CA PHE A 43 3.55 -7.14 -1.15
C PHE A 43 2.65 -6.36 -2.09
N THR A 44 2.85 -6.55 -3.38
CA THR A 44 1.97 -6.06 -4.43
C THR A 44 1.82 -7.11 -5.54
N VAL A 45 0.67 -7.14 -6.19
CA VAL A 45 0.44 -8.00 -7.36
C VAL A 45 1.17 -7.47 -8.60
N SER A 46 1.44 -6.17 -8.65
CA SER A 46 2.23 -5.54 -9.72
C SER A 46 2.95 -4.31 -9.18
N VAL A 47 4.26 -4.25 -9.38
CA VAL A 47 5.07 -3.08 -9.02
C VAL A 47 4.74 -1.86 -9.89
N ASP A 48 4.20 -2.07 -11.08
CA ASP A 48 3.79 -0.97 -11.97
C ASP A 48 2.46 -0.34 -11.55
N SER A 49 1.74 -0.97 -10.62
CA SER A 49 0.50 -0.44 -10.04
C SER A 49 0.67 0.20 -8.67
N ILE A 50 1.90 0.39 -8.21
CA ILE A 50 2.19 1.10 -6.95
C ILE A 50 1.62 2.51 -7.02
N ALA A 51 0.84 2.90 -6.00
CA ALA A 51 0.18 4.19 -5.89
C ALA A 51 -0.63 4.59 -7.14
N LEU A 52 -1.22 3.60 -7.83
CA LEU A 52 -1.99 3.83 -9.04
C LEU A 52 -3.22 4.70 -8.76
N MET A 53 -3.48 5.65 -9.64
CA MET A 53 -4.67 6.49 -9.65
C MET A 53 -5.60 6.06 -10.81
N PRO A 54 -6.48 5.05 -10.63
CA PRO A 54 -7.23 4.44 -11.74
C PRO A 54 -8.31 5.35 -12.30
N CYS A 55 -8.85 6.25 -11.48
CA CYS A 55 -9.90 7.20 -11.86
C CYS A 55 -9.32 8.58 -12.18
N ASN A 56 -9.88 9.62 -11.55
CA ASN A 56 -9.37 10.99 -11.65
C ASN A 56 -8.09 11.13 -10.82
N PRO A 57 -6.96 11.48 -11.43
CA PRO A 57 -5.68 11.57 -10.74
C PRO A 57 -5.59 12.86 -9.92
N ASN A 58 -6.38 12.97 -8.86
CA ASN A 58 -6.43 14.14 -8.00
C ASN A 58 -6.11 13.78 -6.55
N ILE A 59 -5.30 14.63 -5.92
CA ILE A 59 -5.05 14.60 -4.48
C ILE A 59 -5.70 15.84 -3.85
N GLY A 60 -6.36 15.66 -2.71
CA GLY A 60 -7.06 16.72 -2.01
C GLY A 60 -8.48 16.93 -2.55
N GLY A 61 -8.97 18.17 -2.46
CA GLY A 61 -10.34 18.56 -2.78
C GLY A 61 -11.25 18.56 -1.55
N SER A 62 -12.55 18.84 -1.77
CA SER A 62 -13.54 18.93 -0.69
C SER A 62 -13.59 17.64 0.12
N SER A 63 -13.58 17.76 1.44
CA SER A 63 -13.58 16.66 2.42
C SER A 63 -12.37 15.69 2.34
N LYS A 64 -11.36 16.02 1.55
CA LYS A 64 -10.14 15.19 1.37
C LYS A 64 -8.85 15.96 1.63
N GLY A 65 -8.79 17.26 1.29
CA GLY A 65 -7.57 18.06 1.40
C GLY A 65 -7.03 18.17 2.81
N HIS A 66 -7.89 18.26 3.81
CA HIS A 66 -7.48 18.29 5.22
C HIS A 66 -6.91 16.94 5.68
N LEU A 67 -7.46 15.80 5.22
CA LEU A 67 -6.89 14.49 5.52
C LEU A 67 -5.49 14.33 4.93
N VAL A 68 -5.25 14.82 3.71
CA VAL A 68 -3.91 14.81 3.12
C VAL A 68 -2.93 15.63 3.96
N LYS A 69 -3.35 16.81 4.45
CA LYS A 69 -2.54 17.66 5.32
C LYS A 69 -2.26 17.00 6.68
N GLU A 70 -3.22 16.29 7.25
CA GLU A 70 -3.03 15.54 8.49
C GLU A 70 -2.01 14.41 8.31
N VAL A 71 -2.10 13.65 7.21
CA VAL A 71 -1.12 12.62 6.86
C VAL A 71 0.26 13.23 6.65
N ASP A 72 0.35 14.34 5.92
CA ASP A 72 1.60 15.09 5.70
C ASP A 72 2.23 15.57 7.01
N ALA A 73 1.42 16.13 7.92
CA ALA A 73 1.86 16.57 9.25
C ALA A 73 2.44 15.43 10.11
N LEU A 74 2.00 14.19 9.89
CA LEU A 74 2.54 12.99 10.52
C LEU A 74 3.77 12.42 9.80
N GLY A 75 4.27 13.10 8.76
CA GLY A 75 5.44 12.68 7.99
C GLY A 75 5.12 11.82 6.76
N GLY A 76 3.85 11.76 6.35
CA GLY A 76 3.41 11.03 5.16
C GLY A 76 4.04 11.52 3.86
N GLU A 77 3.92 10.75 2.80
CA GLU A 77 4.62 11.00 1.54
C GLU A 77 3.69 11.52 0.43
N MET A 78 2.39 11.26 0.53
CA MET A 78 1.41 11.64 -0.50
C MET A 78 1.47 13.14 -0.85
N GLY A 79 1.55 14.01 0.16
CA GLY A 79 1.67 15.46 -0.02
C GLY A 79 2.94 15.85 -0.75
N LYS A 80 4.07 15.26 -0.38
CA LYS A 80 5.39 15.53 -1.00
C LYS A 80 5.47 15.04 -2.44
N VAL A 81 4.89 13.87 -2.73
CA VAL A 81 4.90 13.31 -4.10
C VAL A 81 3.98 14.12 -5.01
N ILE A 82 2.78 14.53 -4.53
CA ILE A 82 1.91 15.36 -5.37
C ILE A 82 2.53 16.73 -5.66
N ASP A 83 3.25 17.33 -4.72
CA ASP A 83 3.93 18.62 -4.94
C ASP A 83 5.02 18.55 -6.01
N ARG A 84 5.57 17.36 -6.27
CA ARG A 84 6.56 17.12 -7.35
C ARG A 84 5.93 16.76 -8.69
N THR A 85 4.65 16.34 -8.69
CA THR A 85 4.05 15.68 -9.85
C THR A 85 2.70 16.26 -10.27
N PHE A 86 2.24 17.35 -9.64
CA PHE A 86 1.01 17.98 -10.06
C PHE A 86 1.18 18.72 -11.41
N ILE A 87 0.12 18.71 -12.21
CA ILE A 87 0.00 19.47 -13.45
C ILE A 87 -0.89 20.69 -13.29
N GLN A 88 -1.77 20.67 -12.30
CA GLN A 88 -2.64 21.79 -11.94
C GLN A 88 -2.92 21.74 -10.45
N SER A 89 -2.87 22.91 -9.79
CA SER A 89 -3.31 23.11 -8.42
C SER A 89 -4.37 24.19 -8.37
N LYS A 90 -5.52 23.92 -7.73
CA LYS A 90 -6.64 24.85 -7.66
C LYS A 90 -7.31 24.84 -6.29
N MET A 91 -7.57 26.02 -5.76
CA MET A 91 -8.44 26.17 -4.60
C MET A 91 -9.91 26.03 -5.03
N LEU A 92 -10.60 25.04 -4.46
CA LEU A 92 -12.03 24.84 -4.64
C LEU A 92 -12.80 25.68 -3.62
N ASN A 93 -14.04 26.00 -3.96
CA ASN A 93 -14.98 26.74 -3.10
C ASN A 93 -14.48 28.13 -2.68
N SER A 94 -13.63 28.78 -3.46
CA SER A 94 -13.09 30.11 -3.14
C SER A 94 -14.15 31.20 -3.02
N SER A 95 -15.34 30.99 -3.62
CA SER A 95 -16.50 31.87 -3.48
C SER A 95 -17.33 31.59 -2.21
N LYS A 96 -16.98 30.59 -1.44
CA LYS A 96 -17.62 30.20 -0.18
C LYS A 96 -16.81 30.70 1.01
N GLY A 97 -17.29 30.48 2.24
CA GLY A 97 -16.53 30.82 3.42
C GLY A 97 -15.23 30.00 3.57
N PRO A 98 -14.22 30.50 4.30
CA PRO A 98 -12.89 29.87 4.42
C PRO A 98 -12.93 28.43 4.92
N ALA A 99 -13.92 28.06 5.72
CA ALA A 99 -14.06 26.72 6.28
C ALA A 99 -14.23 25.60 5.23
N VAL A 100 -14.67 25.96 4.02
CA VAL A 100 -14.87 24.99 2.92
C VAL A 100 -13.83 25.14 1.80
N HIS A 101 -12.86 26.02 1.94
CA HIS A 101 -11.74 26.15 1.01
C HIS A 101 -10.95 24.85 1.00
N SER A 102 -10.76 24.29 -0.18
CA SER A 102 -10.10 22.98 -0.33
C SER A 102 -9.14 23.00 -1.50
N LEU A 103 -7.87 22.81 -1.22
CA LEU A 103 -6.87 22.65 -2.26
C LEU A 103 -7.04 21.29 -2.94
N ARG A 104 -7.06 21.29 -4.29
CA ARG A 104 -7.04 20.10 -5.12
C ARG A 104 -5.90 20.21 -6.11
N ALA A 105 -5.01 19.22 -6.11
CA ALA A 105 -3.97 19.08 -7.10
C ALA A 105 -4.29 17.93 -8.06
N GLN A 106 -4.22 18.19 -9.35
CA GLN A 106 -4.32 17.18 -10.39
C GLN A 106 -2.92 16.67 -10.70
N ALA A 107 -2.71 15.36 -10.60
CA ALA A 107 -1.44 14.71 -10.81
C ALA A 107 -1.18 14.37 -12.28
N ASP A 108 0.08 14.42 -12.69
CA ASP A 108 0.57 13.54 -13.75
C ASP A 108 0.54 12.10 -13.23
N LYS A 109 -0.42 11.33 -13.70
CA LYS A 109 -0.74 10.00 -13.19
C LYS A 109 0.45 9.03 -13.26
N ALA A 110 1.17 9.04 -14.37
CA ALA A 110 2.31 8.16 -14.59
C ALA A 110 3.51 8.58 -13.73
N ASN A 111 3.78 9.89 -13.67
CA ASN A 111 4.89 10.44 -12.91
C ASN A 111 4.67 10.30 -11.40
N TYR A 112 3.43 10.44 -10.91
CA TYR A 112 3.08 10.22 -9.51
C TYR A 112 3.42 8.79 -9.06
N SER A 113 2.94 7.79 -9.79
CA SER A 113 3.20 6.37 -9.50
C SER A 113 4.70 6.06 -9.54
N LYS A 114 5.40 6.52 -10.58
CA LYS A 114 6.85 6.35 -10.73
C LYS A 114 7.63 7.01 -9.59
N THR A 115 7.25 8.22 -9.19
CA THR A 115 7.91 8.96 -8.10
C THR A 115 7.68 8.27 -6.76
N MET A 116 6.45 7.86 -6.45
CA MET A 116 6.15 7.12 -5.22
C MET A 116 6.91 5.79 -5.17
N ARG A 117 6.94 5.04 -6.28
CA ARG A 117 7.70 3.80 -6.37
C ARG A 117 9.17 4.03 -6.04
N LYS A 118 9.77 5.06 -6.63
CA LYS A 118 11.18 5.39 -6.34
C LYS A 118 11.40 5.70 -4.85
N VAL A 119 10.52 6.47 -4.22
CA VAL A 119 10.61 6.76 -2.78
C VAL A 119 10.58 5.47 -1.95
N LEU A 120 9.72 4.53 -2.31
CA LEU A 120 9.62 3.23 -1.62
C LEU A 120 10.86 2.35 -1.85
N GLU A 121 11.38 2.30 -3.08
CA GLU A 121 12.58 1.54 -3.43
C GLU A 121 13.84 2.09 -2.76
N ASP A 122 13.93 3.41 -2.58
CA ASP A 122 15.05 4.09 -1.93
C ASP A 122 14.95 4.06 -0.37
N GLN A 123 13.82 3.61 0.20
CA GLN A 123 13.59 3.63 1.65
C GLN A 123 14.33 2.50 2.35
N GLU A 124 15.20 2.84 3.31
CA GLU A 124 15.84 1.86 4.21
C GLU A 124 14.79 1.09 5.03
N ASN A 125 15.11 -0.14 5.42
CA ASN A 125 14.24 -1.07 6.16
C ASN A 125 12.94 -1.45 5.44
N LEU A 126 12.83 -1.21 4.14
CA LEU A 126 11.68 -1.58 3.32
C LEU A 126 12.10 -2.49 2.17
N GLU A 127 11.50 -3.66 2.11
CA GLU A 127 11.60 -4.57 0.96
C GLU A 127 10.26 -4.65 0.23
N ILE A 128 10.29 -4.68 -1.10
CA ILE A 128 9.08 -4.79 -1.94
C ILE A 128 9.14 -6.09 -2.72
N LYS A 129 8.07 -6.90 -2.62
CA LYS A 129 7.94 -8.13 -3.41
C LYS A 129 6.69 -8.11 -4.27
N GLN A 130 6.88 -8.42 -5.54
CA GLN A 130 5.76 -8.63 -6.45
C GLN A 130 5.24 -10.06 -6.29
N MET A 131 4.31 -10.24 -5.37
CA MET A 131 3.65 -11.51 -5.09
C MET A 131 2.24 -11.26 -4.55
N GLU A 132 1.37 -12.24 -4.74
CA GLU A 132 0.04 -12.26 -4.17
C GLU A 132 0.05 -13.00 -2.83
N VAL A 133 -0.40 -12.34 -1.77
CA VAL A 133 -0.60 -12.96 -0.45
C VAL A 133 -1.98 -13.60 -0.42
N THR A 134 -2.04 -14.89 -0.08
CA THR A 134 -3.27 -15.69 -0.07
C THR A 134 -3.74 -16.07 1.32
N GLU A 135 -2.85 -16.02 2.33
CA GLU A 135 -3.16 -16.48 3.67
C GLU A 135 -2.38 -15.69 4.72
N ILE A 136 -3.03 -15.41 5.85
CA ILE A 136 -2.40 -14.91 7.08
C ILE A 136 -2.23 -16.11 8.01
N LEU A 137 -1.01 -16.37 8.42
CA LEU A 137 -0.68 -17.47 9.31
C LEU A 137 -0.82 -17.02 10.77
N THR A 138 -1.49 -17.83 11.56
CA THR A 138 -1.72 -17.55 12.99
C THR A 138 -1.54 -18.79 13.82
N GLU A 139 -1.16 -18.61 15.08
CA GLU A 139 -1.11 -19.62 16.14
C GLU A 139 -2.03 -19.21 17.29
N ASP A 140 -2.42 -20.19 18.12
CA ASP A 140 -3.21 -19.91 19.31
C ASP A 140 -2.29 -19.44 20.44
N GLY A 141 -2.52 -18.22 20.93
CA GLY A 141 -1.82 -17.68 22.08
C GLY A 141 -2.32 -18.25 23.41
N ALA A 142 -1.53 -18.08 24.47
CA ALA A 142 -1.85 -18.57 25.81
C ALA A 142 -3.13 -17.97 26.41
N ASP A 143 -3.56 -16.81 25.90
CA ASP A 143 -4.78 -16.11 26.31
C ASP A 143 -6.01 -16.44 25.44
N GLY A 144 -5.90 -17.43 24.54
CA GLY A 144 -6.91 -17.84 23.60
C GLY A 144 -7.10 -16.90 22.40
N LYS A 145 -6.23 -15.89 22.26
CA LYS A 145 -6.22 -15.01 21.09
C LYS A 145 -5.31 -15.55 19.99
N LYS A 146 -5.64 -15.21 18.74
CA LYS A 146 -4.80 -15.54 17.60
C LYS A 146 -3.57 -14.61 17.58
N ILE A 147 -2.39 -15.19 17.44
CA ILE A 147 -1.12 -14.47 17.26
C ILE A 147 -0.70 -14.65 15.82
N ILE A 148 -0.36 -13.56 15.14
CA ILE A 148 0.15 -13.59 13.76
C ILE A 148 1.57 -14.15 13.79
N THR A 149 1.85 -15.11 12.91
CA THR A 149 3.17 -15.72 12.74
C THR A 149 3.78 -15.45 11.36
N GLY A 150 2.94 -15.04 10.39
CA GLY A 150 3.42 -14.72 9.06
C GLY A 150 2.32 -14.63 8.01
N VAL A 151 2.76 -14.62 6.76
CA VAL A 151 1.88 -14.67 5.59
C VAL A 151 2.37 -15.75 4.62
N ARG A 152 1.44 -16.29 3.82
CA ARG A 152 1.73 -17.19 2.71
C ARG A 152 1.32 -16.57 1.40
N THR A 153 2.16 -16.73 0.38
CA THR A 153 1.90 -16.24 -0.98
C THR A 153 1.30 -17.34 -1.85
N TYR A 154 0.75 -16.94 -3.00
CA TYR A 154 0.18 -17.87 -4.00
C TYR A 154 1.18 -18.94 -4.46
N SER A 155 2.47 -18.61 -4.53
CA SER A 155 3.54 -19.56 -4.85
C SER A 155 3.85 -20.59 -3.74
N GLY A 156 3.20 -20.47 -2.57
CA GLY A 156 3.44 -21.30 -1.39
C GLY A 156 4.57 -20.80 -0.49
N ALA A 157 5.31 -19.76 -0.88
CA ALA A 157 6.34 -19.18 -0.04
C ALA A 157 5.74 -18.55 1.22
N THR A 158 6.42 -18.75 2.35
CA THR A 158 6.00 -18.25 3.68
C THR A 158 6.99 -17.21 4.17
N TYR A 159 6.47 -16.11 4.70
CA TYR A 159 7.25 -15.01 5.28
C TYR A 159 6.80 -14.78 6.71
N ARG A 160 7.74 -14.91 7.66
CA ARG A 160 7.47 -14.69 9.08
C ARG A 160 7.33 -13.20 9.37
N CYS A 161 6.38 -12.84 10.22
CA CYS A 161 6.23 -11.47 10.70
C CYS A 161 5.47 -11.42 12.03
N ARG A 162 5.64 -10.31 12.73
CA ARG A 162 4.97 -10.04 14.01
C ARG A 162 3.64 -9.32 13.83
N ALA A 163 3.48 -8.58 12.73
CA ALA A 163 2.26 -7.85 12.42
C ALA A 163 1.99 -7.83 10.91
N VAL A 164 0.70 -7.74 10.56
CA VAL A 164 0.24 -7.60 9.17
C VAL A 164 -0.69 -6.40 9.06
N VAL A 165 -0.46 -5.53 8.08
CA VAL A 165 -1.34 -4.42 7.73
C VAL A 165 -1.99 -4.72 6.38
N LEU A 166 -3.32 -4.87 6.38
CA LEU A 166 -4.10 -5.15 5.17
C LEU A 166 -4.49 -3.84 4.47
N CYS A 167 -3.93 -3.63 3.29
CA CYS A 167 -4.19 -2.47 2.43
C CYS A 167 -4.72 -2.91 1.06
N THR A 168 -5.61 -3.90 1.05
CA THR A 168 -6.12 -4.59 -0.15
C THR A 168 -7.07 -3.74 -1.01
N GLY A 169 -7.46 -2.56 -0.53
CA GLY A 169 -8.34 -1.64 -1.25
C GLY A 169 -9.70 -2.29 -1.54
N THR A 170 -10.12 -2.20 -2.80
CA THR A 170 -11.42 -2.72 -3.27
C THR A 170 -11.33 -4.11 -3.91
N TYR A 171 -10.18 -4.78 -3.84
CA TYR A 171 -9.99 -6.05 -4.57
C TYR A 171 -10.42 -7.29 -3.78
N LEU A 172 -10.39 -7.24 -2.44
CA LEU A 172 -10.70 -8.40 -1.59
C LEU A 172 -12.19 -8.79 -1.71
N LYS A 173 -12.46 -9.99 -2.26
CA LYS A 173 -13.81 -10.51 -2.56
C LYS A 173 -14.68 -9.51 -3.33
N ALA A 174 -14.09 -8.66 -4.14
CA ALA A 174 -14.80 -7.63 -4.88
C ALA A 174 -15.59 -8.22 -6.07
N ARG A 175 -16.69 -7.58 -6.42
CA ARG A 175 -17.52 -7.89 -7.58
C ARG A 175 -17.71 -6.64 -8.42
N CYS A 176 -17.49 -6.77 -9.73
CA CYS A 176 -17.91 -5.77 -10.71
C CYS A 176 -19.33 -6.09 -11.16
N ILE A 177 -20.19 -5.07 -11.18
CA ILE A 177 -21.57 -5.18 -11.63
C ILE A 177 -21.74 -4.21 -12.79
N TYR A 178 -22.17 -4.74 -13.95
CA TYR A 178 -22.48 -3.98 -15.16
C TYR A 178 -23.90 -4.31 -15.61
N GLY A 179 -24.87 -3.49 -15.25
CA GLY A 179 -26.26 -3.84 -15.46
C GLY A 179 -26.61 -5.17 -14.78
N ASP A 180 -27.04 -6.15 -15.53
CA ASP A 180 -27.40 -7.49 -15.02
C ASP A 180 -26.22 -8.46 -14.88
N VAL A 181 -25.03 -8.07 -15.37
CA VAL A 181 -23.83 -8.93 -15.32
C VAL A 181 -23.05 -8.65 -14.04
N SER A 182 -22.73 -9.71 -13.33
CA SER A 182 -21.91 -9.66 -12.10
C SER A 182 -20.73 -10.61 -12.20
N MET A 183 -19.50 -10.05 -12.06
CA MET A 183 -18.26 -10.81 -12.13
C MET A 183 -17.39 -10.57 -10.89
N PRO A 184 -16.72 -11.60 -10.33
CA PRO A 184 -15.68 -11.39 -9.31
C PRO A 184 -14.51 -10.62 -9.91
N VAL A 185 -13.98 -9.63 -9.18
CA VAL A 185 -12.88 -8.78 -9.65
C VAL A 185 -11.53 -9.43 -9.43
N SER A 186 -11.42 -10.31 -8.45
CA SER A 186 -10.16 -10.90 -8.04
C SER A 186 -10.31 -12.37 -7.72
N TYR A 187 -9.30 -13.12 -8.09
CA TYR A 187 -9.10 -14.50 -7.64
C TYR A 187 -8.49 -14.57 -6.23
N THR A 188 -8.18 -13.44 -5.62
CA THR A 188 -7.59 -13.35 -4.30
C THR A 188 -8.60 -13.71 -3.22
N HIS A 189 -8.54 -14.93 -2.78
CA HIS A 189 -9.22 -15.40 -1.57
C HIS A 189 -8.17 -15.44 -0.45
N LEU A 190 -8.04 -14.35 0.31
CA LEU A 190 -7.39 -14.44 1.63
C LEU A 190 -8.25 -15.37 2.50
N ARG A 191 -7.69 -16.49 2.90
CA ARG A 191 -8.27 -17.45 3.83
C ARG A 191 -7.87 -17.12 5.26
#